data_a415fbe46317435f7518a99ac6401015
#
_entry.id   a415fbe46317435f7518a99ac6401015
#
_cell.length_a   1.000
_cell.length_b   1.000
_cell.length_c   1.000
_cell.angle_alpha   90.00
_cell.angle_beta   90.00
_cell.angle_gamma   90.00
#
_symmetry.space_group_name_H-M   'P 1'
#
loop_
_entity.id
_entity.type
_entity.pdbx_description
1 polymer ?
#
loop_
_entity_poly.entity_id
_entity_poly.type
_entity_poly.pdbx_seq_one_letter_code
_entity_poly.pdbx_strand_id
1 'polypeptide(L)'
;MKKLLAVLALASVTMGCMAQDAATTEKYSVATNSFWSNWFVQANVAGSAFWGNQEEGNGFSKSPLKGFRNNLGFSVAVGKWFTPGLGLRTKFNGAWGRTVVSEDKSTNANKYWTLNEQVLFNLSNMFCGYNEARVWDCIPYAGVGINRNMSANCYAPVAGVGILNEFKINNKWAVNLDVNYTVGANDYDGYAGVLASAKPSTSHSIDKVLARHDRSLNVEVGVTYNLGKATWNKVPDVDAINALHQSELDALNAKLNDANAENDRLKNLLNNQKSVEDKAVKEYVATPVSVFFNIGKSKVASKKDLVNVQALAQYAKDNNAKLVVNGYADSATGSAAVNQKISKARAEKVADELVKLGVAKENIVVKANGGVKDLTPASYNRRATVQVGE
;
A
#
# COMPACT_ATOMS: atom_id res chain seq x y z
N MET A 1 -29.53 -20.36 -2.99
CA MET A 1 -29.48 -18.97 -3.49
C MET A 1 -28.57 -18.07 -2.62
N LYS A 2 -28.66 -18.05 -1.27
CA LYS A 2 -27.82 -17.18 -0.40
C LYS A 2 -26.31 -17.43 -0.51
N LYS A 3 -25.89 -18.71 -0.64
CA LYS A 3 -24.47 -19.08 -0.84
C LYS A 3 -23.92 -18.72 -2.23
N LEU A 4 -24.79 -18.72 -3.25
CA LEU A 4 -24.42 -18.37 -4.63
C LEU A 4 -24.18 -16.86 -4.80
N LEU A 5 -24.96 -16.02 -4.11
CA LEU A 5 -24.79 -14.56 -4.09
C LEU A 5 -23.47 -14.14 -3.41
N ALA A 6 -23.10 -14.81 -2.31
CA ALA A 6 -21.81 -14.56 -1.64
C ALA A 6 -20.62 -14.99 -2.50
N VAL A 7 -20.72 -16.13 -3.19
CA VAL A 7 -19.69 -16.62 -4.11
C VAL A 7 -19.57 -15.71 -5.34
N LEU A 8 -20.69 -15.23 -5.90
CA LEU A 8 -20.69 -14.27 -7.01
C LEU A 8 -20.09 -12.91 -6.60
N ALA A 9 -20.36 -12.42 -5.40
CA ALA A 9 -19.77 -11.19 -4.88
C ALA A 9 -18.24 -11.34 -4.67
N LEU A 10 -17.78 -12.48 -4.11
CA LEU A 10 -16.34 -12.76 -4.00
C LEU A 10 -15.68 -12.96 -5.37
N ALA A 11 -16.33 -13.68 -6.28
CA ALA A 11 -15.80 -13.91 -7.63
C ALA A 11 -15.69 -12.61 -8.44
N SER A 12 -16.63 -11.66 -8.27
CA SER A 12 -16.56 -10.35 -8.94
C SER A 12 -15.42 -9.49 -8.41
N VAL A 13 -15.08 -9.58 -7.12
CA VAL A 13 -13.92 -8.86 -6.53
C VAL A 13 -12.60 -9.44 -7.07
N THR A 14 -12.48 -10.76 -7.13
CA THR A 14 -11.25 -11.40 -7.64
C THR A 14 -11.05 -11.16 -9.15
N MET A 15 -12.13 -11.19 -9.95
CA MET A 15 -12.05 -10.86 -11.38
C MET A 15 -11.71 -9.38 -11.63
N GLY A 16 -12.21 -8.46 -10.80
CA GLY A 16 -11.86 -7.05 -10.87
C GLY A 16 -10.38 -6.78 -10.57
N CYS A 17 -9.78 -7.54 -9.64
CA CYS A 17 -8.36 -7.46 -9.34
C CYS A 17 -7.49 -7.92 -10.52
N MET A 18 -7.85 -9.03 -11.15
CA MET A 18 -7.06 -9.60 -12.26
C MET A 18 -7.12 -8.75 -13.54
N ALA A 19 -8.17 -7.97 -13.74
CA ALA A 19 -8.32 -7.12 -14.91
C ALA A 19 -7.59 -5.76 -14.80
N GLN A 20 -7.25 -5.31 -13.59
CA GLN A 20 -6.64 -4.00 -13.35
C GLN A 20 -5.14 -4.03 -13.02
N ASP A 21 -4.58 -5.18 -12.61
CA ASP A 21 -3.19 -5.29 -12.17
C ASP A 21 -2.45 -6.38 -12.97
N ALA A 22 -2.15 -6.12 -14.24
CA ALA A 22 -1.19 -6.89 -15.03
C ALA A 22 0.27 -6.41 -14.81
N ALA A 23 0.51 -5.47 -13.89
CA ALA A 23 1.83 -5.01 -13.52
C ALA A 23 2.30 -5.74 -12.24
N THR A 24 3.51 -6.27 -12.29
CA THR A 24 4.22 -6.89 -11.17
C THR A 24 3.99 -6.12 -9.88
N THR A 25 3.29 -6.74 -8.94
CA THR A 25 2.99 -6.17 -7.62
C THR A 25 4.27 -6.08 -6.80
N GLU A 26 4.98 -4.97 -6.90
CA GLU A 26 5.96 -4.63 -5.86
C GLU A 26 5.21 -4.53 -4.53
N LYS A 27 5.61 -5.35 -3.56
CA LYS A 27 5.08 -5.28 -2.20
C LYS A 27 5.48 -3.93 -1.60
N TYR A 28 4.49 -3.11 -1.29
CA TYR A 28 4.69 -1.84 -0.61
C TYR A 28 3.69 -1.72 0.54
N SER A 29 4.09 -1.05 1.59
CA SER A 29 3.21 -0.56 2.64
C SER A 29 2.75 0.87 2.34
N VAL A 30 1.78 1.37 3.08
CA VAL A 30 1.34 2.76 2.97
C VAL A 30 1.70 3.53 4.24
N ALA A 31 2.21 4.74 4.08
CA ALA A 31 2.49 5.61 5.21
C ALA A 31 1.20 6.04 5.91
N THR A 32 1.25 6.11 7.24
CA THR A 32 0.17 6.68 8.04
C THR A 32 -0.01 8.16 7.67
N ASN A 33 -1.24 8.53 7.32
CA ASN A 33 -1.57 9.91 7.02
C ASN A 33 -1.88 10.70 8.31
N SER A 34 -1.85 12.03 8.20
CA SER A 34 -2.27 12.95 9.26
C SER A 34 -3.72 12.67 9.67
N PHE A 35 -4.09 13.02 10.92
CA PHE A 35 -5.47 12.89 11.43
C PHE A 35 -6.50 13.59 10.51
N TRP A 36 -6.17 14.73 9.93
CA TRP A 36 -7.07 15.50 9.05
C TRP A 36 -7.15 14.99 7.63
N SER A 37 -6.38 13.97 7.26
CA SER A 37 -6.43 13.34 5.95
C SER A 37 -7.49 12.25 5.88
N ASN A 38 -7.94 11.94 4.67
CA ASN A 38 -8.82 10.79 4.35
C ASN A 38 -10.21 10.87 4.99
N TRP A 39 -10.69 12.06 5.28
CA TRP A 39 -12.08 12.30 5.61
C TRP A 39 -12.91 12.40 4.33
N PHE A 40 -14.15 11.96 4.41
CA PHE A 40 -15.10 12.09 3.31
C PHE A 40 -16.49 12.44 3.83
N VAL A 41 -17.28 13.04 2.95
CA VAL A 41 -18.72 13.28 3.16
C VAL A 41 -19.48 12.66 2.01
N GLN A 42 -20.69 12.17 2.30
CA GLN A 42 -21.58 11.57 1.30
C GLN A 42 -22.97 12.20 1.38
N ALA A 43 -23.61 12.31 0.23
CA ALA A 43 -25.01 12.70 0.11
C ALA A 43 -25.69 11.83 -0.93
N ASN A 44 -26.75 11.12 -0.54
CA ASN A 44 -27.43 10.15 -1.38
C ASN A 44 -28.96 10.32 -1.35
N VAL A 45 -29.57 9.94 -2.45
CA VAL A 45 -31.00 9.67 -2.53
C VAL A 45 -31.22 8.17 -2.31
N ALA A 46 -32.20 7.82 -1.49
CA ALA A 46 -32.45 6.46 -1.04
C ALA A 46 -33.85 6.00 -1.47
N GLY A 47 -33.92 4.78 -2.00
CA GLY A 47 -35.16 4.01 -2.09
C GLY A 47 -35.18 3.00 -0.94
N SER A 48 -36.20 3.06 -0.10
CA SER A 48 -36.34 2.20 1.08
C SER A 48 -37.55 1.32 0.98
N ALA A 49 -37.43 0.03 1.30
CA ALA A 49 -38.48 -0.94 1.44
C ALA A 49 -38.51 -1.49 2.87
N PHE A 50 -39.67 -1.44 3.51
CA PHE A 50 -39.86 -1.96 4.88
C PHE A 50 -40.72 -3.21 4.86
N TRP A 51 -40.47 -4.12 5.80
CA TRP A 51 -41.34 -5.25 6.09
C TRP A 51 -41.07 -5.79 7.51
N GLY A 52 -42.05 -6.28 8.17
CA GLY A 52 -41.87 -6.79 9.53
C GLY A 52 -43.17 -6.92 10.31
N ASN A 53 -43.23 -6.28 11.46
CA ASN A 53 -44.27 -6.45 12.44
C ASN A 53 -45.65 -5.97 11.97
N GLN A 54 -45.75 -4.96 11.13
CA GLN A 54 -47.02 -4.48 10.62
C GLN A 54 -47.70 -5.56 9.76
N GLU A 55 -46.96 -6.22 8.88
CA GLU A 55 -47.48 -7.31 8.05
C GLU A 55 -47.79 -8.53 8.91
N GLU A 56 -46.94 -8.88 9.87
CA GLU A 56 -47.15 -10.03 10.76
C GLU A 56 -48.35 -9.84 11.66
N GLY A 57 -48.51 -8.65 12.26
CA GLY A 57 -49.62 -8.31 13.14
C GLY A 57 -50.99 -8.33 12.42
N ASN A 58 -50.99 -8.10 11.12
CA ASN A 58 -52.21 -8.13 10.29
C ASN A 58 -52.37 -9.45 9.51
N GLY A 59 -51.50 -10.45 9.68
CA GLY A 59 -51.53 -11.72 8.97
C GLY A 59 -51.13 -11.63 7.51
N PHE A 60 -50.42 -10.56 7.10
CA PHE A 60 -50.05 -10.34 5.72
C PHE A 60 -48.68 -10.94 5.39
N SER A 61 -48.43 -11.17 4.11
CA SER A 61 -47.16 -11.68 3.63
C SER A 61 -46.06 -10.63 3.75
N LYS A 62 -44.93 -11.01 4.35
CA LYS A 62 -43.75 -10.18 4.49
C LYS A 62 -42.84 -10.29 3.27
N SER A 63 -42.68 -9.22 2.50
CA SER A 63 -41.75 -9.24 1.38
C SER A 63 -41.33 -7.82 0.95
N PRO A 64 -40.05 -7.53 0.81
CA PRO A 64 -39.56 -6.27 0.22
C PRO A 64 -39.92 -6.17 -1.27
N LEU A 65 -40.20 -7.30 -1.91
CA LEU A 65 -40.49 -7.37 -3.35
C LEU A 65 -41.92 -7.00 -3.70
N LYS A 66 -42.87 -7.01 -2.77
CA LYS A 66 -44.25 -6.56 -2.99
C LYS A 66 -44.37 -5.06 -3.26
N GLY A 67 -43.37 -4.27 -2.83
CA GLY A 67 -43.22 -2.86 -3.22
C GLY A 67 -44.19 -1.85 -2.62
N PHE A 68 -45.28 -2.30 -1.95
CA PHE A 68 -46.33 -1.38 -1.45
C PHE A 68 -45.86 -0.51 -0.28
N ARG A 69 -44.78 -0.88 0.42
CA ARG A 69 -44.11 -0.09 1.47
C ARG A 69 -42.82 0.58 1.00
N ASN A 70 -42.63 0.68 -0.30
CA ASN A 70 -41.43 1.40 -0.84
C ASN A 70 -41.65 2.90 -0.72
N ASN A 71 -40.59 3.59 -0.36
CA ASN A 71 -40.58 5.04 -0.26
C ASN A 71 -39.22 5.64 -0.60
N LEU A 72 -39.22 6.94 -0.88
CA LEU A 72 -38.03 7.70 -1.12
C LEU A 72 -37.55 8.33 0.19
N GLY A 73 -36.21 8.45 0.30
CA GLY A 73 -35.53 9.10 1.40
C GLY A 73 -34.23 9.73 0.93
N PHE A 74 -33.46 10.19 1.89
CA PHE A 74 -32.14 10.71 1.67
C PHE A 74 -31.19 10.22 2.77
N SER A 75 -29.89 10.23 2.47
CA SER A 75 -28.88 10.03 3.50
C SER A 75 -27.72 10.99 3.34
N VAL A 76 -27.13 11.33 4.46
CA VAL A 76 -25.86 12.05 4.54
C VAL A 76 -24.92 11.29 5.45
N ALA A 77 -23.64 11.32 5.13
CA ALA A 77 -22.68 10.66 5.97
C ALA A 77 -21.36 11.45 6.03
N VAL A 78 -20.66 11.27 7.12
CA VAL A 78 -19.28 11.68 7.28
C VAL A 78 -18.47 10.48 7.72
N GLY A 79 -17.30 10.30 7.14
CA GLY A 79 -16.46 9.17 7.49
C GLY A 79 -14.99 9.48 7.32
N LYS A 80 -14.17 8.53 7.76
CA LYS A 80 -12.73 8.61 7.70
C LYS A 80 -12.14 7.25 7.40
N TRP A 81 -11.20 7.23 6.49
CA TRP A 81 -10.34 6.08 6.27
C TRP A 81 -9.12 6.16 7.17
N PHE A 82 -8.89 5.14 8.00
CA PHE A 82 -7.70 5.02 8.88
C PHE A 82 -6.57 4.31 8.16
N THR A 83 -6.92 3.36 7.32
CA THR A 83 -6.03 2.67 6.39
C THR A 83 -6.71 2.60 5.02
N PRO A 84 -6.03 2.23 3.95
CA PRO A 84 -6.69 2.03 2.65
C PRO A 84 -7.83 1.01 2.70
N GLY A 85 -7.77 0.05 3.64
CA GLY A 85 -8.74 -1.03 3.76
C GLY A 85 -9.78 -0.87 4.87
N LEU A 86 -9.54 0.02 5.86
CA LEU A 86 -10.40 0.15 7.04
C LEU A 86 -10.83 1.59 7.27
N GLY A 87 -12.14 1.81 7.40
CA GLY A 87 -12.73 3.12 7.68
C GLY A 87 -13.88 3.05 8.67
N LEU A 88 -14.26 4.21 9.17
CA LEU A 88 -15.47 4.42 9.95
C LEU A 88 -16.35 5.46 9.25
N ARG A 89 -17.67 5.28 9.35
CA ARG A 89 -18.66 6.19 8.78
C ARG A 89 -19.84 6.35 9.72
N THR A 90 -20.13 7.58 10.09
CA THR A 90 -21.38 7.98 10.73
C THR A 90 -22.36 8.38 9.65
N LYS A 91 -23.48 7.69 9.56
CA LYS A 91 -24.50 7.89 8.52
C LYS A 91 -25.85 8.24 9.17
N PHE A 92 -26.40 9.35 8.72
CA PHE A 92 -27.76 9.78 9.00
C PHE A 92 -28.63 9.53 7.78
N ASN A 93 -29.70 8.78 7.92
CA ASN A 93 -30.65 8.55 6.87
C ASN A 93 -32.09 8.65 7.38
N GLY A 94 -32.98 9.01 6.50
CA GLY A 94 -34.39 9.09 6.87
C GLY A 94 -35.25 9.61 5.74
N ALA A 95 -36.47 9.69 6.00
CA ALA A 95 -37.56 10.46 5.41
C ALA A 95 -38.92 9.89 5.84
N TRP A 96 -39.60 9.19 4.92
CA TRP A 96 -40.98 8.69 5.15
C TRP A 96 -40.96 7.17 5.10
N GLY A 97 -41.56 6.54 6.13
CA GLY A 97 -41.95 5.15 6.13
C GLY A 97 -43.42 5.04 5.84
N ARG A 98 -43.84 3.94 5.21
CA ARG A 98 -45.26 3.67 4.94
C ARG A 98 -45.83 2.79 6.00
N THR A 99 -47.03 3.16 6.51
CA THR A 99 -47.84 2.34 7.40
C THR A 99 -48.75 1.46 6.58
N VAL A 100 -48.88 0.18 6.96
CA VAL A 100 -49.79 -0.80 6.32
C VAL A 100 -51.24 -0.51 6.71
N VAL A 101 -52.09 -0.42 5.74
CA VAL A 101 -53.56 -0.25 5.92
C VAL A 101 -54.32 -1.53 5.58
N SER A 102 -53.91 -2.23 4.54
CA SER A 102 -54.42 -3.54 4.12
C SER A 102 -53.32 -4.29 3.40
N GLU A 103 -53.55 -5.54 2.96
CA GLU A 103 -52.50 -6.38 2.36
C GLU A 103 -51.74 -5.70 1.22
N ASP A 104 -52.41 -4.89 0.43
CA ASP A 104 -51.81 -4.19 -0.72
C ASP A 104 -51.90 -2.67 -0.62
N LYS A 105 -52.29 -2.11 0.53
CA LYS A 105 -52.43 -0.67 0.72
C LYS A 105 -51.60 -0.15 1.89
N SER A 106 -50.88 0.89 1.62
CA SER A 106 -50.08 1.62 2.62
C SER A 106 -50.22 3.13 2.45
N THR A 107 -49.90 3.88 3.50
CA THR A 107 -49.92 5.35 3.52
C THR A 107 -48.61 5.90 4.02
N ASN A 108 -48.24 7.13 3.61
CA ASN A 108 -47.08 7.88 4.12
C ASN A 108 -47.36 8.45 5.52
N ALA A 109 -47.62 7.61 6.49
CA ALA A 109 -48.01 8.03 7.84
C ALA A 109 -46.82 8.21 8.80
N ASN A 110 -45.68 7.58 8.49
CA ASN A 110 -44.53 7.58 9.36
C ASN A 110 -43.40 8.47 8.87
N LYS A 111 -42.80 9.27 9.77
CA LYS A 111 -41.57 10.01 9.56
C LYS A 111 -40.53 9.43 10.49
N TYR A 112 -39.35 9.14 9.97
CA TYR A 112 -38.26 8.57 10.74
C TYR A 112 -36.91 9.12 10.34
N TRP A 113 -35.95 8.97 11.23
CA TRP A 113 -34.55 9.08 10.93
C TRP A 113 -33.77 7.99 11.65
N THR A 114 -32.62 7.64 11.10
CA THR A 114 -31.71 6.67 11.68
C THR A 114 -30.29 7.24 11.67
N LEU A 115 -29.61 7.12 12.78
CA LEU A 115 -28.20 7.45 12.92
C LEU A 115 -27.43 6.16 13.16
N ASN A 116 -26.49 5.85 12.26
CA ASN A 116 -25.70 4.63 12.30
C ASN A 116 -24.21 4.95 12.34
N GLU A 117 -23.48 4.21 13.16
CA GLU A 117 -22.03 4.12 13.09
C GLU A 117 -21.63 2.82 12.39
N GLN A 118 -20.78 2.90 11.39
CA GLN A 118 -20.48 1.82 10.47
C GLN A 118 -18.98 1.64 10.29
N VAL A 119 -18.53 0.37 10.38
CA VAL A 119 -17.16 -0.02 10.04
C VAL A 119 -17.13 -0.43 8.57
N LEU A 120 -16.25 0.18 7.81
CA LEU A 120 -16.09 -0.01 6.37
C LEU A 120 -14.86 -0.86 6.08
N PHE A 121 -15.00 -1.85 5.20
CA PHE A 121 -13.93 -2.73 4.75
C PHE A 121 -13.76 -2.59 3.25
N ASN A 122 -12.73 -1.88 2.78
CA ASN A 122 -12.45 -1.78 1.35
C ASN A 122 -11.75 -3.04 0.86
N LEU A 123 -12.55 -4.02 0.40
CA LEU A 123 -12.03 -5.31 -0.07
C LEU A 123 -11.13 -5.16 -1.29
N SER A 124 -11.41 -4.21 -2.17
CA SER A 124 -10.58 -3.94 -3.33
C SER A 124 -9.14 -3.57 -2.92
N ASN A 125 -8.99 -2.72 -1.89
CA ASN A 125 -7.67 -2.37 -1.37
C ASN A 125 -7.04 -3.47 -0.49
N MET A 126 -7.87 -4.25 0.24
CA MET A 126 -7.37 -5.31 1.12
C MET A 126 -6.80 -6.50 0.34
N PHE A 127 -7.44 -6.90 -0.76
CA PHE A 127 -7.03 -8.07 -1.54
C PHE A 127 -6.11 -7.72 -2.71
N CYS A 128 -6.31 -6.56 -3.34
CA CYS A 128 -5.56 -6.15 -4.52
C CYS A 128 -4.51 -5.06 -4.23
N GLY A 129 -4.28 -4.74 -2.95
CA GLY A 129 -3.41 -3.62 -2.57
C GLY A 129 -3.99 -2.25 -2.90
N TYR A 130 -3.39 -1.20 -2.34
CA TYR A 130 -3.80 0.18 -2.61
C TYR A 130 -3.33 0.63 -4.00
N ASN A 131 -4.28 1.07 -4.82
CA ASN A 131 -4.01 1.68 -6.12
C ASN A 131 -4.82 2.97 -6.27
N GLU A 132 -4.12 4.10 -6.41
CA GLU A 132 -4.76 5.43 -6.56
C GLU A 132 -5.57 5.53 -7.85
N ALA A 133 -5.14 4.86 -8.93
CA ALA A 133 -5.80 4.87 -10.23
C ALA A 133 -7.02 3.92 -10.31
N ARG A 134 -7.30 3.14 -9.25
CA ARG A 134 -8.46 2.23 -9.24
C ARG A 134 -9.75 3.03 -9.30
N VAL A 135 -10.58 2.72 -10.30
CA VAL A 135 -11.85 3.42 -10.54
C VAL A 135 -12.96 2.89 -9.63
N TRP A 136 -12.99 1.59 -9.34
CA TRP A 136 -14.06 0.95 -8.57
C TRP A 136 -13.54 0.30 -7.30
N ASP A 137 -14.19 0.61 -6.19
CA ASP A 137 -13.97 -0.03 -4.90
C ASP A 137 -15.25 -0.71 -4.39
N CYS A 138 -15.12 -1.97 -3.95
CA CYS A 138 -16.16 -2.73 -3.27
C CYS A 138 -15.92 -2.67 -1.77
N ILE A 139 -16.88 -2.10 -1.04
CA ILE A 139 -16.74 -1.76 0.37
C ILE A 139 -17.92 -2.32 1.16
N PRO A 140 -17.91 -3.61 1.57
CA PRO A 140 -18.85 -4.09 2.55
C PRO A 140 -18.64 -3.38 3.89
N TYR A 141 -19.75 -3.29 4.64
CA TYR A 141 -19.74 -2.69 5.96
C TYR A 141 -20.76 -3.33 6.88
N ALA A 142 -20.56 -3.15 8.17
CA ALA A 142 -21.51 -3.46 9.21
C ALA A 142 -21.60 -2.29 10.18
N GLY A 143 -22.75 -2.11 10.79
CA GLY A 143 -22.95 -1.01 11.72
C GLY A 143 -24.12 -1.22 12.67
N VAL A 144 -24.13 -0.38 13.67
CA VAL A 144 -25.20 -0.30 14.68
C VAL A 144 -25.63 1.14 14.84
N GLY A 145 -26.86 1.35 15.29
CA GLY A 145 -27.35 2.71 15.44
C GLY A 145 -28.66 2.79 16.19
N ILE A 146 -29.24 3.98 16.10
CA ILE A 146 -30.53 4.31 16.72
C ILE A 146 -31.45 4.84 15.60
N ASN A 147 -32.63 4.29 15.55
CA ASN A 147 -33.75 4.82 14.79
C ASN A 147 -34.66 5.64 15.69
N ARG A 148 -35.17 6.74 15.19
CA ARG A 148 -36.28 7.46 15.79
C ARG A 148 -37.43 7.53 14.82
N ASN A 149 -38.55 6.93 15.18
CA ASN A 149 -39.80 7.17 14.54
C ASN A 149 -40.48 8.41 15.18
N MET A 150 -40.60 9.47 14.40
CA MET A 150 -41.13 10.75 14.91
C MET A 150 -42.68 10.74 14.97
N SER A 151 -43.31 9.92 14.15
CA SER A 151 -44.79 9.82 14.15
C SER A 151 -45.29 9.00 15.32
N ALA A 152 -44.63 7.91 15.65
CA ALA A 152 -44.94 7.08 16.81
C ALA A 152 -44.24 7.54 18.11
N ASN A 153 -43.33 8.53 18.03
CA ASN A 153 -42.53 9.06 19.14
C ASN A 153 -41.77 7.95 19.89
N CYS A 154 -41.14 7.04 19.18
CA CYS A 154 -40.39 5.92 19.76
C CYS A 154 -38.99 5.81 19.19
N TYR A 155 -38.09 5.19 19.96
CA TYR A 155 -36.75 4.89 19.58
C TYR A 155 -36.55 3.38 19.47
N ALA A 156 -35.78 2.95 18.48
CA ALA A 156 -35.44 1.55 18.29
C ALA A 156 -33.93 1.41 18.00
N PRO A 157 -33.24 0.50 18.68
CA PRO A 157 -31.91 0.12 18.27
C PRO A 157 -31.96 -0.59 16.91
N VAL A 158 -30.97 -0.34 16.07
CA VAL A 158 -30.85 -0.95 14.74
C VAL A 158 -29.45 -1.49 14.55
N ALA A 159 -29.36 -2.57 13.76
CA ALA A 159 -28.12 -3.11 13.26
C ALA A 159 -28.26 -3.39 11.78
N GLY A 160 -27.19 -3.20 11.02
CA GLY A 160 -27.27 -3.38 9.59
C GLY A 160 -25.95 -3.78 8.95
N VAL A 161 -26.07 -4.34 7.77
CA VAL A 161 -24.95 -4.66 6.90
C VAL A 161 -25.24 -4.11 5.51
N GLY A 162 -24.20 -3.80 4.77
CA GLY A 162 -24.38 -3.32 3.40
C GLY A 162 -23.11 -3.43 2.57
N ILE A 163 -23.27 -3.08 1.32
CA ILE A 163 -22.18 -3.01 0.35
C ILE A 163 -22.24 -1.65 -0.33
N LEU A 164 -21.23 -0.86 -0.12
CA LEU A 164 -20.99 0.40 -0.81
C LEU A 164 -20.07 0.13 -2.00
N ASN A 165 -20.58 0.39 -3.20
CA ASN A 165 -19.78 0.41 -4.42
C ASN A 165 -19.44 1.87 -4.72
N GLU A 166 -18.16 2.18 -4.76
CA GLU A 166 -17.69 3.53 -5.01
C GLU A 166 -16.94 3.59 -6.36
N PHE A 167 -17.37 4.51 -7.23
CA PHE A 167 -16.80 4.75 -8.55
C PHE A 167 -16.13 6.11 -8.55
N LYS A 168 -14.80 6.11 -8.52
CA LYS A 168 -13.99 7.34 -8.48
C LYS A 168 -14.01 8.05 -9.83
N ILE A 169 -14.36 9.32 -9.81
CA ILE A 169 -14.23 10.23 -10.96
C ILE A 169 -12.84 10.88 -10.93
N ASN A 170 -12.37 11.24 -9.74
CA ASN A 170 -11.06 11.80 -9.46
C ASN A 170 -10.76 11.68 -7.95
N ASN A 171 -9.64 12.23 -7.50
CA ASN A 171 -9.22 12.14 -6.08
C ASN A 171 -10.19 12.84 -5.10
N LYS A 172 -11.08 13.69 -5.57
CA LYS A 172 -12.04 14.44 -4.75
C LYS A 172 -13.45 13.90 -4.84
N TRP A 173 -13.89 13.42 -6.00
CA TRP A 173 -15.26 13.06 -6.27
C TRP A 173 -15.40 11.61 -6.68
N ALA A 174 -16.39 10.95 -6.12
CA ALA A 174 -16.84 9.63 -6.53
C ALA A 174 -18.38 9.58 -6.57
N VAL A 175 -18.91 8.75 -7.44
CA VAL A 175 -20.32 8.31 -7.40
C VAL A 175 -20.38 7.05 -6.58
N ASN A 176 -21.42 6.89 -5.78
CA ASN A 176 -21.61 5.70 -4.98
C ASN A 176 -22.99 5.05 -5.20
N LEU A 177 -22.99 3.73 -5.09
CA LEU A 177 -24.19 2.87 -5.00
C LEU A 177 -24.08 2.08 -3.71
N ASP A 178 -24.98 2.35 -2.78
CA ASP A 178 -25.00 1.71 -1.46
C ASP A 178 -26.26 0.85 -1.33
N VAL A 179 -26.09 -0.44 -1.09
CA VAL A 179 -27.19 -1.37 -0.84
C VAL A 179 -27.04 -1.88 0.58
N ASN A 180 -28.04 -1.62 1.42
CA ASN A 180 -28.00 -2.00 2.82
C ASN A 180 -29.27 -2.69 3.30
N TYR A 181 -29.05 -3.60 4.23
CA TYR A 181 -30.08 -4.32 4.94
C TYR A 181 -29.97 -3.99 6.42
N THR A 182 -31.06 -3.46 6.98
CA THR A 182 -31.12 -3.05 8.39
C THR A 182 -32.20 -3.84 9.10
N VAL A 183 -31.90 -4.25 10.32
CA VAL A 183 -32.83 -4.90 11.24
C VAL A 183 -32.96 -3.98 12.45
N GLY A 184 -34.20 -3.67 12.81
CA GLY A 184 -34.52 -2.86 13.98
C GLY A 184 -35.38 -3.62 14.97
N ALA A 185 -35.42 -3.14 16.21
CA ALA A 185 -36.36 -3.61 17.20
C ALA A 185 -37.81 -3.28 16.78
N ASN A 186 -38.78 -3.84 17.49
CA ASN A 186 -40.21 -3.81 17.18
C ASN A 186 -40.83 -2.46 16.78
N ASP A 187 -40.22 -1.38 17.20
CA ASP A 187 -40.73 -0.02 16.99
C ASP A 187 -39.98 0.72 15.86
N TYR A 188 -39.14 0.01 15.10
CA TYR A 188 -38.37 0.61 14.02
C TYR A 188 -39.21 1.27 12.96
N ASP A 189 -40.32 0.60 12.54
CA ASP A 189 -41.27 1.14 11.56
C ASP A 189 -42.41 1.94 12.20
N GLY A 190 -42.42 2.10 13.54
CA GLY A 190 -43.40 2.85 14.29
C GLY A 190 -44.68 2.10 14.61
N TYR A 191 -44.71 0.78 14.43
CA TYR A 191 -45.86 -0.04 14.71
C TYR A 191 -45.54 -1.15 15.73
N ALA A 192 -46.11 -1.04 16.92
CA ALA A 192 -45.92 -2.03 17.99
C ALA A 192 -46.78 -3.31 17.83
N GLY A 193 -47.49 -3.47 16.70
CA GLY A 193 -48.41 -4.59 16.43
C GLY A 193 -49.72 -4.52 17.19
N VAL A 194 -50.49 -5.60 17.16
CA VAL A 194 -51.78 -5.75 17.90
C VAL A 194 -51.62 -5.57 19.41
N LEU A 195 -50.37 -5.49 19.90
CA LEU A 195 -50.06 -5.27 21.31
C LEU A 195 -50.08 -3.79 21.73
N ALA A 196 -50.43 -2.86 20.82
CA ALA A 196 -50.63 -1.44 21.20
C ALA A 196 -51.74 -1.23 22.27
N SER A 197 -52.60 -2.21 22.47
CA SER A 197 -53.57 -2.27 23.57
C SER A 197 -53.05 -3.01 24.81
N ALA A 198 -51.89 -3.69 24.73
CA ALA A 198 -51.27 -4.29 25.86
C ALA A 198 -50.27 -3.28 26.43
N LYS A 199 -50.39 -2.95 27.73
CA LYS A 199 -49.42 -2.10 28.47
C LYS A 199 -47.99 -2.41 28.04
N PRO A 200 -47.14 -1.40 27.86
CA PRO A 200 -45.73 -1.63 27.47
C PRO A 200 -45.13 -2.65 28.44
N SER A 201 -44.82 -3.83 27.89
CA SER A 201 -44.17 -4.88 28.63
C SER A 201 -42.79 -4.38 28.97
N THR A 202 -42.54 -4.08 30.25
CA THR A 202 -41.21 -3.69 30.79
C THR A 202 -40.17 -4.83 30.77
N SER A 203 -40.51 -5.96 30.12
CA SER A 203 -39.61 -7.09 29.95
C SER A 203 -38.70 -6.87 28.73
N HIS A 204 -37.56 -6.26 28.95
CA HIS A 204 -36.47 -6.11 28.00
C HIS A 204 -35.62 -7.39 27.88
N SER A 205 -36.31 -8.54 27.71
CA SER A 205 -35.59 -9.78 27.42
C SER A 205 -35.04 -9.69 26.00
N ILE A 206 -33.72 -9.81 25.82
CA ILE A 206 -33.01 -9.82 24.54
C ILE A 206 -33.62 -10.85 23.58
N ASP A 207 -34.08 -11.99 24.11
CA ASP A 207 -34.75 -13.04 23.31
C ASP A 207 -36.03 -12.56 22.64
N LYS A 208 -36.80 -11.67 23.27
CA LYS A 208 -38.02 -11.12 22.69
C LYS A 208 -37.74 -9.97 21.72
N VAL A 209 -36.66 -9.24 21.90
CA VAL A 209 -36.18 -8.21 20.96
C VAL A 209 -35.68 -8.86 19.66
N LEU A 210 -35.04 -10.02 19.75
CA LEU A 210 -34.58 -10.78 18.59
C LEU A 210 -35.67 -11.56 17.86
N ALA A 211 -36.74 -11.93 18.54
CA ALA A 211 -37.84 -12.73 17.97
C ALA A 211 -38.80 -11.91 17.07
N ARG A 212 -38.94 -10.61 17.34
CA ARG A 212 -39.80 -9.70 16.55
C ARG A 212 -39.03 -8.49 16.13
N HIS A 213 -38.63 -8.44 14.88
CA HIS A 213 -37.84 -7.36 14.34
C HIS A 213 -38.36 -6.89 13.00
N ASP A 214 -38.34 -5.59 12.84
CA ASP A 214 -38.60 -4.95 11.57
C ASP A 214 -37.36 -4.93 10.72
N ARG A 215 -37.54 -4.89 9.42
CA ARG A 215 -36.46 -4.95 8.44
C ARG A 215 -36.64 -3.87 7.41
N SER A 216 -35.52 -3.34 6.95
CA SER A 216 -35.51 -2.49 5.76
C SER A 216 -34.40 -2.89 4.80
N LEU A 217 -34.71 -2.78 3.54
CA LEU A 217 -33.74 -2.83 2.45
C LEU A 217 -33.68 -1.44 1.84
N ASN A 218 -32.49 -0.86 1.77
CA ASN A 218 -32.30 0.46 1.16
C ASN A 218 -31.33 0.31 0.00
N VAL A 219 -31.65 1.00 -1.09
CA VAL A 219 -30.77 1.17 -2.25
C VAL A 219 -30.58 2.67 -2.42
N GLU A 220 -29.34 3.11 -2.38
CA GLU A 220 -28.98 4.51 -2.37
C GLU A 220 -28.00 4.82 -3.50
N VAL A 221 -28.21 5.92 -4.18
CA VAL A 221 -27.30 6.46 -5.19
C VAL A 221 -26.95 7.88 -4.80
N GLY A 222 -25.67 8.22 -4.87
CA GLY A 222 -25.23 9.53 -4.49
C GLY A 222 -23.79 9.83 -4.84
N VAL A 223 -23.26 10.80 -4.14
CA VAL A 223 -21.89 11.31 -4.36
C VAL A 223 -21.11 11.27 -3.08
N THR A 224 -19.84 10.97 -3.21
CA THR A 224 -18.82 11.06 -2.16
C THR A 224 -17.89 12.22 -2.51
N TYR A 225 -17.60 13.06 -1.53
CA TYR A 225 -16.60 14.11 -1.62
C TYR A 225 -15.51 13.90 -0.59
N ASN A 226 -14.28 13.78 -1.03
CA ASN A 226 -13.11 13.58 -0.18
C ASN A 226 -12.54 14.92 0.29
N LEU A 227 -12.42 15.08 1.60
CA LEU A 227 -11.89 16.26 2.27
C LEU A 227 -10.36 16.16 2.40
N GLY A 228 -9.68 17.25 2.16
CA GLY A 228 -8.22 17.30 2.32
C GLY A 228 -7.46 16.35 1.39
N LYS A 229 -6.42 15.71 1.91
CA LYS A 229 -5.66 14.67 1.22
C LYS A 229 -6.42 13.34 1.31
N ALA A 230 -6.74 12.75 0.18
CA ALA A 230 -7.50 11.51 0.08
C ALA A 230 -6.67 10.32 -0.45
N THR A 231 -5.39 10.54 -0.70
CA THR A 231 -4.47 9.54 -1.22
C THR A 231 -3.46 9.12 -0.16
N TRP A 232 -2.87 7.94 -0.34
CA TRP A 232 -1.87 7.37 0.55
C TRP A 232 -0.52 7.36 -0.15
N ASN A 233 0.54 7.71 0.57
CA ASN A 233 1.89 7.57 0.04
C ASN A 233 2.31 6.10 0.14
N LYS A 234 2.73 5.53 -0.98
CA LYS A 234 3.37 4.21 -0.98
C LYS A 234 4.76 4.35 -0.35
N VAL A 235 5.06 3.47 0.57
CA VAL A 235 6.38 3.38 1.21
C VAL A 235 6.94 2.00 0.85
N PRO A 236 8.19 1.89 0.40
CA PRO A 236 8.80 0.59 0.18
C PRO A 236 8.67 -0.28 1.44
N ASP A 237 8.23 -1.50 1.27
CA ASP A 237 8.19 -2.47 2.37
C ASP A 237 9.63 -2.89 2.69
N VAL A 238 10.18 -2.31 3.74
CA VAL A 238 11.58 -2.53 4.16
C VAL A 238 11.82 -4.00 4.47
N ASP A 239 10.85 -4.70 5.05
CA ASP A 239 10.97 -6.12 5.36
C ASP A 239 10.96 -6.98 4.09
N ALA A 240 10.11 -6.65 3.13
CA ALA A 240 10.10 -7.31 1.83
C ALA A 240 11.38 -7.03 1.02
N ILE A 241 11.90 -5.81 1.07
CA ILE A 241 13.17 -5.43 0.43
C ILE A 241 14.33 -6.16 1.10
N ASN A 242 14.37 -6.20 2.43
CA ASN A 242 15.40 -6.93 3.17
C ASN A 242 15.35 -8.43 2.89
N ALA A 243 14.16 -9.03 2.81
CA ALA A 243 13.98 -10.43 2.44
C ALA A 243 14.45 -10.72 1.01
N LEU A 244 14.19 -9.81 0.06
CA LEU A 244 14.68 -9.91 -1.31
C LEU A 244 16.21 -9.82 -1.35
N HIS A 245 16.79 -8.83 -0.70
CA HIS A 245 18.25 -8.67 -0.61
C HIS A 245 18.92 -9.86 0.08
N GLN A 246 18.30 -10.42 1.12
CA GLN A 246 18.81 -11.63 1.77
C GLN A 246 18.81 -12.82 0.81
N SER A 247 17.74 -13.00 0.04
CA SER A 247 17.65 -14.04 -0.99
C SER A 247 18.69 -13.86 -2.09
N GLU A 248 18.95 -12.60 -2.51
CA GLU A 248 19.99 -12.30 -3.49
C GLU A 248 21.40 -12.57 -2.93
N LEU A 249 21.64 -12.21 -1.66
CA LEU A 249 22.90 -12.50 -0.96
C LEU A 249 23.13 -14.01 -0.82
N ASP A 250 22.08 -14.78 -0.48
CA ASP A 250 22.18 -16.23 -0.36
C ASP A 250 22.47 -16.88 -1.73
N ALA A 251 21.83 -16.40 -2.81
CA ALA A 251 22.09 -16.85 -4.17
C ALA A 251 23.50 -16.48 -4.65
N LEU A 252 23.99 -15.29 -4.26
CA LEU A 252 25.34 -14.86 -4.59
C LEU A 252 26.41 -15.66 -3.83
N ASN A 253 26.15 -15.95 -2.54
CA ASN A 253 27.01 -16.80 -1.72
C ASN A 253 27.07 -18.23 -2.27
N ALA A 254 25.95 -18.78 -2.72
CA ALA A 254 25.94 -20.09 -3.38
C ALA A 254 26.82 -20.10 -4.64
N LYS A 255 26.67 -19.08 -5.53
CA LYS A 255 27.53 -18.94 -6.71
C LYS A 255 29.00 -18.76 -6.36
N LEU A 256 29.31 -18.03 -5.28
CA LEU A 256 30.68 -17.86 -4.81
C LEU A 256 31.27 -19.19 -4.32
N ASN A 257 30.50 -19.97 -3.59
CA ASN A 257 30.91 -21.29 -3.10
C ASN A 257 31.14 -22.24 -4.29
N ASP A 258 30.26 -22.23 -5.29
CA ASP A 258 30.43 -23.03 -6.51
C ASP A 258 31.68 -22.63 -7.28
N ALA A 259 31.93 -21.33 -7.40
CA ALA A 259 33.13 -20.80 -8.07
C ALA A 259 34.42 -21.16 -7.29
N ASN A 260 34.39 -21.12 -5.96
CA ASN A 260 35.50 -21.56 -5.12
C ASN A 260 35.76 -23.06 -5.25
N ALA A 261 34.73 -23.88 -5.21
CA ALA A 261 34.83 -25.33 -5.41
C ALA A 261 35.43 -25.67 -6.79
N GLU A 262 35.00 -24.97 -7.85
CA GLU A 262 35.56 -25.14 -9.19
C GLU A 262 37.02 -24.65 -9.26
N ASN A 263 37.36 -23.55 -8.59
CA ASN A 263 38.74 -23.09 -8.47
C ASN A 263 39.65 -24.14 -7.78
N ASP A 264 39.15 -24.76 -6.72
CA ASP A 264 39.90 -25.81 -6.01
C ASP A 264 40.02 -27.08 -6.85
N ARG A 265 38.98 -27.43 -7.61
CA ARG A 265 39.03 -28.52 -8.61
C ARG A 265 40.08 -28.24 -9.68
N LEU A 266 40.10 -27.02 -10.23
CA LEU A 266 41.07 -26.61 -11.26
C LEU A 266 42.52 -26.56 -10.72
N LYS A 267 42.72 -26.09 -9.47
CA LYS A 267 44.02 -26.14 -8.81
C LYS A 267 44.54 -27.59 -8.64
N ASN A 268 43.63 -28.49 -8.22
CA ASN A 268 43.98 -29.91 -8.08
C ASN A 268 44.33 -30.55 -9.43
N LEU A 269 43.58 -30.21 -10.50
CA LEU A 269 43.91 -30.66 -11.86
C LEU A 269 45.30 -30.11 -12.32
N LEU A 270 45.56 -28.84 -12.07
CA LEU A 270 46.85 -28.21 -12.41
C LEU A 270 48.02 -28.84 -11.64
N ASN A 271 47.85 -29.12 -10.35
CA ASN A 271 48.86 -29.79 -9.53
C ASN A 271 49.10 -31.24 -9.94
N ASN A 272 48.14 -31.92 -10.53
CA ASN A 272 48.23 -33.29 -11.02
C ASN A 272 48.76 -33.39 -12.46
N GLN A 273 48.83 -32.28 -13.21
CA GLN A 273 49.55 -32.20 -14.46
C GLN A 273 51.05 -32.12 -14.15
N LYS A 274 51.78 -33.17 -14.40
CA LYS A 274 53.26 -33.20 -14.33
C LYS A 274 53.79 -32.00 -15.11
N SER A 275 54.64 -31.20 -14.42
CA SER A 275 55.29 -30.01 -14.91
C SER A 275 55.89 -30.20 -16.32
N VAL A 276 55.23 -29.58 -17.30
CA VAL A 276 55.93 -29.10 -18.48
C VAL A 276 56.47 -27.71 -18.08
N GLU A 277 57.75 -27.49 -18.11
CA GLU A 277 58.36 -26.17 -17.90
C GLU A 277 57.93 -25.22 -19.00
N ASP A 278 56.76 -24.62 -18.84
CA ASP A 278 56.38 -23.46 -19.61
C ASP A 278 56.62 -22.22 -18.72
N LYS A 279 57.49 -21.32 -19.22
CA LYS A 279 57.72 -20.00 -18.69
C LYS A 279 56.37 -19.31 -18.60
N ALA A 280 55.79 -19.30 -17.39
CA ALA A 280 54.52 -18.65 -17.15
C ALA A 280 54.64 -17.16 -17.49
N VAL A 281 54.07 -16.76 -18.59
CA VAL A 281 53.75 -15.36 -18.89
C VAL A 281 52.67 -14.97 -17.87
N LYS A 282 53.05 -14.14 -16.90
CA LYS A 282 52.09 -13.59 -15.93
C LYS A 282 51.20 -12.62 -16.66
N GLU A 283 50.02 -13.10 -17.10
CA GLU A 283 48.98 -12.24 -17.66
C GLU A 283 48.31 -11.49 -16.52
N TYR A 284 48.53 -10.20 -16.47
CA TYR A 284 47.96 -9.32 -15.47
C TYR A 284 46.58 -8.84 -15.90
N VAL A 285 45.54 -9.27 -15.19
CA VAL A 285 44.23 -8.62 -15.27
C VAL A 285 44.33 -7.31 -14.46
N ALA A 286 44.58 -6.21 -15.15
CA ALA A 286 44.67 -4.87 -14.56
C ALA A 286 43.25 -4.32 -14.23
N THR A 287 42.59 -4.91 -13.26
CA THR A 287 41.30 -4.40 -12.81
C THR A 287 41.50 -3.15 -11.94
N PRO A 288 40.93 -1.98 -12.33
CA PRO A 288 41.07 -0.77 -11.53
C PRO A 288 40.38 -0.90 -10.17
N VAL A 289 41.12 -0.63 -9.11
CA VAL A 289 40.57 -0.57 -7.73
C VAL A 289 40.04 0.82 -7.46
N SER A 290 38.80 0.90 -6.98
CA SER A 290 38.10 2.17 -6.68
C SER A 290 38.18 2.54 -5.20
N VAL A 291 38.45 3.82 -4.92
CA VAL A 291 38.37 4.46 -3.60
C VAL A 291 37.32 5.56 -3.68
N PHE A 292 36.34 5.56 -2.80
CA PHE A 292 35.20 6.48 -2.86
C PHE A 292 35.31 7.68 -1.92
N PHE A 293 34.63 8.77 -2.30
CA PHE A 293 34.66 10.05 -1.59
C PHE A 293 33.29 10.64 -1.39
N ASN A 294 33.12 11.37 -0.31
CA ASN A 294 31.88 12.12 -0.07
C ASN A 294 31.80 13.35 -0.99
N ILE A 295 30.60 13.88 -1.18
CA ILE A 295 30.32 15.07 -1.98
C ILE A 295 31.19 16.25 -1.49
N GLY A 296 31.81 16.95 -2.40
CA GLY A 296 32.69 18.10 -2.09
C GLY A 296 33.94 17.78 -1.26
N LYS A 297 34.27 16.50 -1.02
CA LYS A 297 35.40 16.10 -0.21
C LYS A 297 36.46 15.34 -1.02
N SER A 298 37.73 15.52 -0.64
CA SER A 298 38.88 14.72 -1.10
C SER A 298 39.47 13.81 0.00
N LYS A 299 38.81 13.77 1.18
CA LYS A 299 39.09 12.78 2.23
C LYS A 299 38.40 11.47 1.89
N VAL A 300 39.14 10.36 1.96
CA VAL A 300 38.60 8.99 1.70
C VAL A 300 37.40 8.73 2.59
N ALA A 301 36.30 8.28 2.01
CA ALA A 301 35.04 8.06 2.71
C ALA A 301 35.11 6.87 3.66
N SER A 302 35.77 5.79 3.23
CA SER A 302 35.93 4.58 4.02
C SER A 302 37.40 4.09 3.96
N LYS A 303 38.01 3.83 5.11
CA LYS A 303 39.30 3.18 5.16
C LYS A 303 39.33 1.76 4.62
N LYS A 304 38.15 1.12 4.52
CA LYS A 304 37.99 -0.23 3.94
C LYS A 304 38.38 -0.25 2.47
N ASP A 305 38.15 0.84 1.73
CA ASP A 305 38.49 0.94 0.31
C ASP A 305 40.02 0.88 0.08
N LEU A 306 40.79 1.22 1.10
CA LEU A 306 42.25 1.19 1.01
C LEU A 306 42.89 -0.20 1.14
N VAL A 307 42.10 -1.22 1.56
CA VAL A 307 42.61 -2.60 1.67
C VAL A 307 43.05 -3.14 0.32
N ASN A 308 42.26 -2.91 -0.73
CA ASN A 308 42.62 -3.34 -2.08
C ASN A 308 43.77 -2.47 -2.66
N VAL A 309 43.88 -1.21 -2.26
CA VAL A 309 45.00 -0.34 -2.63
C VAL A 309 46.30 -0.85 -2.03
N GLN A 310 46.28 -1.43 -0.80
CA GLN A 310 47.45 -2.05 -0.18
C GLN A 310 47.97 -3.22 -1.02
N ALA A 311 47.11 -4.05 -1.56
CA ALA A 311 47.48 -5.18 -2.42
C ALA A 311 48.20 -4.71 -3.71
N LEU A 312 47.66 -3.63 -4.34
CA LEU A 312 48.32 -3.03 -5.51
C LEU A 312 49.64 -2.34 -5.15
N ALA A 313 49.72 -1.71 -3.99
CA ALA A 313 50.99 -1.10 -3.50
C ALA A 313 52.07 -2.15 -3.28
N GLN A 314 51.71 -3.30 -2.66
CA GLN A 314 52.62 -4.40 -2.47
C GLN A 314 53.10 -4.97 -3.81
N TYR A 315 52.16 -5.18 -4.73
CA TYR A 315 52.51 -5.62 -6.08
C TYR A 315 53.47 -4.68 -6.80
N ALA A 316 53.19 -3.36 -6.76
CA ALA A 316 54.05 -2.35 -7.41
C ALA A 316 55.46 -2.33 -6.82
N LYS A 317 55.60 -2.56 -5.52
CA LYS A 317 56.92 -2.68 -4.85
C LYS A 317 57.66 -3.94 -5.30
N ASP A 318 57.00 -5.07 -5.30
CA ASP A 318 57.61 -6.39 -5.61
C ASP A 318 58.06 -6.49 -7.07
N ASN A 319 57.37 -5.79 -7.98
CA ASN A 319 57.60 -5.85 -9.43
C ASN A 319 58.13 -4.53 -10.02
N ASN A 320 58.45 -3.53 -9.19
CA ASN A 320 58.83 -2.17 -9.62
C ASN A 320 57.87 -1.61 -10.70
N ALA A 321 56.55 -1.90 -10.54
CA ALA A 321 55.55 -1.54 -11.52
C ALA A 321 55.05 -0.12 -11.32
N LYS A 322 54.69 0.55 -12.41
CA LYS A 322 54.05 1.87 -12.37
C LYS A 322 52.57 1.73 -12.03
N LEU A 323 52.06 2.63 -11.21
CA LEU A 323 50.63 2.75 -10.88
C LEU A 323 50.03 4.02 -11.47
N VAL A 324 48.88 3.91 -12.11
CA VAL A 324 48.10 5.06 -12.59
C VAL A 324 46.94 5.30 -11.65
N VAL A 325 46.88 6.51 -11.09
CA VAL A 325 45.81 6.96 -10.21
C VAL A 325 44.93 7.97 -10.93
N ASN A 326 43.72 7.58 -11.27
CA ASN A 326 42.74 8.43 -11.97
C ASN A 326 41.74 8.98 -10.96
N GLY A 327 41.58 10.29 -10.86
CA GLY A 327 40.58 10.94 -10.01
C GLY A 327 39.33 11.36 -10.80
N TYR A 328 38.17 11.20 -10.19
CA TYR A 328 36.89 11.53 -10.80
C TYR A 328 36.02 12.34 -9.84
N ALA A 329 35.18 13.19 -10.40
CA ALA A 329 34.08 13.86 -9.72
C ALA A 329 32.74 13.51 -10.41
N ASP A 330 31.64 13.65 -9.72
CA ASP A 330 30.33 13.52 -10.39
C ASP A 330 30.01 14.80 -11.17
N SER A 331 29.51 14.64 -12.41
CA SER A 331 29.14 15.78 -13.27
C SER A 331 27.80 16.39 -12.91
N ALA A 332 27.03 15.75 -11.99
CA ALA A 332 25.72 16.24 -11.57
C ALA A 332 25.83 17.38 -10.55
N THR A 333 26.99 17.55 -9.93
CA THR A 333 27.23 18.58 -8.91
C THR A 333 28.50 19.39 -9.20
N GLY A 334 28.42 20.70 -8.97
CA GLY A 334 29.54 21.62 -9.16
C GLY A 334 29.81 22.02 -10.62
N SER A 335 30.63 23.05 -10.82
CA SER A 335 31.06 23.47 -12.15
C SER A 335 32.21 22.60 -12.68
N ALA A 336 32.45 22.63 -13.98
CA ALA A 336 33.55 21.89 -14.60
C ALA A 336 34.90 22.21 -13.96
N ALA A 337 35.19 23.48 -13.64
CA ALA A 337 36.42 23.90 -12.98
C ALA A 337 36.55 23.35 -11.55
N VAL A 338 35.43 23.32 -10.80
CA VAL A 338 35.40 22.73 -9.45
C VAL A 338 35.61 21.22 -9.52
N ASN A 339 34.95 20.55 -10.47
CA ASN A 339 35.06 19.09 -10.67
C ASN A 339 36.48 18.70 -11.10
N GLN A 340 37.14 19.50 -11.94
CA GLN A 340 38.53 19.28 -12.29
C GLN A 340 39.46 19.40 -11.07
N LYS A 341 39.28 20.43 -10.24
CA LYS A 341 40.06 20.62 -9.02
C LYS A 341 39.84 19.49 -8.01
N ILE A 342 38.61 19.08 -7.79
CA ILE A 342 38.29 18.05 -6.79
C ILE A 342 38.73 16.65 -7.26
N SER A 343 38.64 16.34 -8.55
CA SER A 343 39.15 15.09 -9.12
C SER A 343 40.66 14.97 -8.96
N LYS A 344 41.38 16.07 -9.22
CA LYS A 344 42.83 16.14 -8.97
C LYS A 344 43.15 15.87 -7.50
N ALA A 345 42.51 16.59 -6.58
CA ALA A 345 42.74 16.42 -5.14
C ALA A 345 42.44 15.01 -4.62
N ARG A 346 41.48 14.32 -5.23
CA ARG A 346 41.14 12.90 -4.91
C ARG A 346 42.23 11.96 -5.38
N ALA A 347 42.72 12.13 -6.61
CA ALA A 347 43.82 11.33 -7.13
C ALA A 347 45.11 11.55 -6.34
N GLU A 348 45.44 12.80 -6.05
CA GLU A 348 46.59 13.14 -5.21
C GLU A 348 46.50 12.50 -3.83
N LYS A 349 45.30 12.52 -3.22
CA LYS A 349 45.08 11.90 -1.90
C LYS A 349 45.33 10.39 -1.90
N VAL A 350 44.91 9.68 -2.95
CA VAL A 350 45.20 8.24 -3.07
C VAL A 350 46.67 7.99 -3.39
N ALA A 351 47.30 8.84 -4.19
CA ALA A 351 48.73 8.78 -4.45
C ALA A 351 49.57 8.95 -3.16
N ASP A 352 49.18 9.89 -2.28
CA ASP A 352 49.78 10.06 -0.96
C ASP A 352 49.65 8.80 -0.09
N GLU A 353 48.54 8.11 -0.13
CA GLU A 353 48.36 6.85 0.59
C GLU A 353 49.26 5.73 0.00
N LEU A 354 49.41 5.65 -1.34
CA LEU A 354 50.36 4.72 -1.98
C LEU A 354 51.83 4.99 -1.57
N VAL A 355 52.22 6.25 -1.51
CA VAL A 355 53.58 6.64 -1.01
C VAL A 355 53.78 6.21 0.44
N LYS A 356 52.78 6.39 1.31
CA LYS A 356 52.84 5.91 2.71
C LYS A 356 52.95 4.39 2.80
N LEU A 357 52.39 3.66 1.82
CA LEU A 357 52.53 2.21 1.71
C LEU A 357 53.88 1.77 1.11
N GLY A 358 54.74 2.72 0.81
CA GLY A 358 56.12 2.47 0.36
C GLY A 358 56.31 2.38 -1.16
N VAL A 359 55.33 2.80 -1.96
CA VAL A 359 55.48 2.91 -3.41
C VAL A 359 56.32 4.15 -3.73
N ALA A 360 57.35 4.00 -4.57
CA ALA A 360 58.18 5.12 -4.99
C ALA A 360 57.35 6.14 -5.79
N LYS A 361 57.52 7.44 -5.48
CA LYS A 361 56.72 8.52 -6.07
C LYS A 361 56.83 8.59 -7.60
N GLU A 362 58.02 8.26 -8.13
CA GLU A 362 58.29 8.16 -9.58
C GLU A 362 57.49 7.05 -10.27
N ASN A 363 57.01 6.07 -9.53
CA ASN A 363 56.17 4.99 -10.03
C ASN A 363 54.69 5.30 -9.95
N ILE A 364 54.30 6.51 -9.56
CA ILE A 364 52.89 6.90 -9.44
C ILE A 364 52.56 8.00 -10.45
N VAL A 365 51.67 7.71 -11.37
CA VAL A 365 51.15 8.69 -12.35
C VAL A 365 49.74 9.13 -11.93
N VAL A 366 49.57 10.43 -11.69
CA VAL A 366 48.30 11.01 -11.28
C VAL A 366 47.60 11.66 -12.46
N LYS A 367 46.30 11.29 -12.71
CA LYS A 367 45.46 11.89 -13.73
C LYS A 367 44.14 12.40 -13.14
N ALA A 368 43.71 13.58 -13.57
CA ALA A 368 42.45 14.21 -13.13
C ALA A 368 41.48 14.21 -14.30
N ASN A 369 40.36 13.46 -14.17
CA ASN A 369 39.36 13.26 -15.24
C ASN A 369 38.15 14.20 -15.10
N GLY A 370 38.15 15.09 -14.09
CA GLY A 370 37.03 16.04 -13.91
C GLY A 370 35.71 15.39 -13.52
N GLY A 371 34.65 16.03 -13.95
CA GLY A 371 33.28 15.52 -13.73
C GLY A 371 32.88 14.49 -14.80
N VAL A 372 32.49 13.31 -14.37
CA VAL A 372 32.05 12.19 -15.23
C VAL A 372 30.66 11.70 -14.87
N LYS A 373 30.04 10.94 -15.80
CA LYS A 373 28.72 10.33 -15.63
C LYS A 373 28.74 8.84 -16.00
N ASP A 374 29.82 8.16 -15.65
CA ASP A 374 30.06 6.77 -16.08
C ASP A 374 29.25 5.76 -15.30
N LEU A 375 28.90 6.07 -14.06
CA LEU A 375 28.21 5.16 -13.13
C LEU A 375 26.93 5.78 -12.56
N THR A 376 25.97 4.91 -12.27
CA THR A 376 24.71 5.25 -11.60
C THR A 376 24.63 4.48 -10.28
N PRO A 377 24.26 5.11 -9.16
CA PRO A 377 23.93 6.53 -8.97
C PRO A 377 25.15 7.46 -9.10
N ALA A 378 24.90 8.78 -9.27
CA ALA A 378 25.93 9.79 -9.47
C ALA A 378 27.04 9.78 -8.38
N SER A 379 26.69 9.34 -7.15
CA SER A 379 27.63 9.17 -6.05
C SER A 379 28.81 8.24 -6.36
N TYR A 380 28.64 7.26 -7.25
CA TYR A 380 29.69 6.31 -7.63
C TYR A 380 30.78 6.94 -8.52
N ASN A 381 30.49 8.10 -9.11
CA ASN A 381 31.48 8.87 -9.86
C ASN A 381 32.40 9.71 -8.94
N ARG A 382 32.13 9.76 -7.63
CA ARG A 382 32.99 10.41 -6.63
C ARG A 382 34.07 9.45 -6.16
N ARG A 383 34.99 9.10 -7.06
CA ARG A 383 35.99 8.06 -6.81
C ARG A 383 37.37 8.45 -7.30
N ALA A 384 38.37 7.72 -6.87
CA ALA A 384 39.62 7.58 -7.57
C ALA A 384 39.88 6.11 -7.85
N THR A 385 40.45 5.78 -9.01
CA THR A 385 40.82 4.41 -9.37
C THR A 385 42.34 4.28 -9.40
N VAL A 386 42.82 3.14 -8.94
CA VAL A 386 44.25 2.77 -9.02
C VAL A 386 44.34 1.51 -9.90
N GLN A 387 45.26 1.54 -10.84
CA GLN A 387 45.55 0.39 -11.71
C GLN A 387 47.06 0.33 -12.03
N VAL A 388 47.52 -0.84 -12.43
CA VAL A 388 48.88 -1.00 -12.94
C VAL A 388 48.95 -0.31 -14.30
N GLY A 389 49.96 0.52 -14.48
CA GLY A 389 50.26 1.17 -15.75
C GLY A 389 51.01 0.20 -16.69
N GLU A 390 50.78 0.38 -17.96
CA GLU A 390 51.58 -0.27 -19.02
C GLU A 390 52.97 0.29 -19.07
#